data_ab534bccf31062d82fbeb868546333ba
#
_entry.id   ab534bccf31062d82fbeb868546333ba
#
_cell.length_a   1.000
_cell.length_b   1.000
_cell.length_c   1.000
_cell.angle_alpha   90.00
_cell.angle_beta   90.00
_cell.angle_gamma   90.00
#
_symmetry.space_group_name_H-M   'P 1'
#
loop_
_entity.id
_entity.type
_entity.pdbx_description
1 polymer ?
#
loop_
_entity_poly.entity_id
_entity_poly.type
_entity_poly.pdbx_seq_one_letter_code
_entity_poly.pdbx_strand_id
1 'polypeptide(L)'
;LDLNLSVEQITEFDDNRTVENSLSLLEEKLQETEDQIQHLLQTKNSIQARITSIQSAVKDRKFMGQIRLKDLPARLCIMISDKNLPDQYVDYAVAEYMRSHPDKIQTIGACDCYTLDIKNSNPDSSQLRTKNVFFYSPEPIYDSNYTLPAGQYLSVIYPGNYDNTKKWVQKMLHYAGKHHLDVISDPIELCHINEYETSIQSEHVIEVQIPVKTH
;
A
#
# COMPACT_ATOMS: atom_id res chain seq x y z
N LEU A 1 -24.21 26.49 -22.88
CA LEU A 1 -23.86 26.00 -21.53
C LEU A 1 -23.16 24.65 -21.70
N ASP A 2 -21.88 24.61 -21.35
CA ASP A 2 -21.03 23.41 -21.50
C ASP A 2 -21.17 22.54 -20.23
N LEU A 3 -22.38 21.95 -20.08
CA LEU A 3 -22.72 21.15 -18.88
C LEU A 3 -22.57 19.64 -19.11
N ASN A 4 -21.87 19.23 -20.19
CA ASN A 4 -21.68 17.80 -20.55
C ASN A 4 -23.01 16.99 -20.53
N LEU A 5 -24.12 17.60 -21.01
CA LEU A 5 -25.40 16.93 -21.09
C LEU A 5 -25.41 15.91 -22.23
N SER A 6 -26.04 14.76 -22.02
CA SER A 6 -26.32 13.83 -23.11
C SER A 6 -27.39 14.38 -24.05
N VAL A 7 -27.46 13.85 -25.27
CA VAL A 7 -28.48 14.26 -26.26
C VAL A 7 -29.88 14.02 -25.70
N GLU A 8 -30.08 12.93 -24.97
CA GLU A 8 -31.35 12.58 -24.33
C GLU A 8 -31.71 13.62 -23.26
N GLN A 9 -30.78 14.03 -22.41
CA GLN A 9 -30.98 15.05 -21.38
C GLN A 9 -31.29 16.42 -21.98
N ILE A 10 -30.68 16.77 -23.11
CA ILE A 10 -30.97 18.02 -23.83
C ILE A 10 -32.38 17.98 -24.37
N THR A 11 -32.82 16.87 -24.99
CA THR A 11 -34.16 16.73 -25.59
C THR A 11 -35.24 16.78 -24.50
N GLU A 12 -35.04 16.04 -23.39
CA GLU A 12 -35.98 16.02 -22.27
C GLU A 12 -36.11 17.41 -21.63
N PHE A 13 -35.00 18.12 -21.50
CA PHE A 13 -35.00 19.50 -20.98
C PHE A 13 -35.72 20.47 -21.92
N ASP A 14 -35.51 20.35 -23.24
CA ASP A 14 -36.15 21.24 -24.22
C ASP A 14 -37.66 21.03 -24.26
N ASP A 15 -38.15 19.81 -24.13
CA ASP A 15 -39.57 19.46 -24.13
C ASP A 15 -40.30 19.95 -22.86
N ASN A 16 -39.58 20.05 -21.72
CA ASN A 16 -40.14 20.37 -20.41
C ASN A 16 -39.49 21.61 -19.77
N ARG A 17 -39.14 22.60 -20.53
CA ARG A 17 -38.43 23.80 -20.08
C ARG A 17 -39.25 24.66 -19.14
N THR A 18 -39.03 24.55 -17.84
CA THR A 18 -39.55 25.42 -16.78
C THR A 18 -38.41 25.96 -15.92
N VAL A 19 -38.66 27.01 -15.13
CA VAL A 19 -37.67 27.52 -14.17
C VAL A 19 -37.30 26.45 -13.14
N GLU A 20 -38.30 25.70 -12.67
CA GLU A 20 -38.12 24.63 -11.71
C GLU A 20 -37.24 23.51 -12.26
N ASN A 21 -37.51 23.01 -13.46
CA ASN A 21 -36.68 21.97 -14.11
C ASN A 21 -35.28 22.49 -14.42
N SER A 22 -35.14 23.77 -14.77
CA SER A 22 -33.81 24.39 -14.96
C SER A 22 -33.00 24.45 -13.69
N LEU A 23 -33.61 24.80 -12.54
CA LEU A 23 -32.93 24.80 -11.25
C LEU A 23 -32.54 23.38 -10.83
N SER A 24 -33.44 22.42 -10.95
CA SER A 24 -33.19 21.02 -10.61
C SER A 24 -32.02 20.45 -11.42
N LEU A 25 -31.97 20.69 -12.73
CA LEU A 25 -30.88 20.26 -13.60
C LEU A 25 -29.55 20.93 -13.21
N LEU A 26 -29.54 22.20 -12.88
CA LEU A 26 -28.33 22.91 -12.45
C LEU A 26 -27.83 22.44 -11.10
N GLU A 27 -28.73 22.14 -10.16
CA GLU A 27 -28.39 21.58 -8.85
C GLU A 27 -27.78 20.17 -8.98
N GLU A 28 -28.37 19.31 -9.85
CA GLU A 28 -27.82 17.99 -10.17
C GLU A 28 -26.38 18.11 -10.74
N LYS A 29 -26.19 18.99 -11.72
CA LYS A 29 -24.87 19.17 -12.34
C LYS A 29 -23.86 19.82 -11.41
N LEU A 30 -24.30 20.66 -10.49
CA LEU A 30 -23.44 21.18 -9.43
C LEU A 30 -22.94 20.06 -8.53
N GLN A 31 -23.83 19.17 -8.06
CA GLN A 31 -23.47 18.03 -7.24
C GLN A 31 -22.51 17.08 -7.96
N GLU A 32 -22.80 16.71 -9.21
CA GLU A 32 -21.88 15.90 -10.02
C GLU A 32 -20.48 16.53 -10.14
N THR A 33 -20.43 17.85 -10.33
CA THR A 33 -19.17 18.58 -10.41
C THR A 33 -18.42 18.59 -9.10
N GLU A 34 -19.10 18.77 -7.98
CA GLU A 34 -18.54 18.69 -6.64
C GLU A 34 -17.95 17.30 -6.35
N ASP A 35 -18.65 16.24 -6.72
CA ASP A 35 -18.19 14.86 -6.58
C ASP A 35 -16.95 14.61 -7.44
N GLN A 36 -16.89 15.11 -8.67
CA GLN A 36 -15.71 15.05 -9.54
C GLN A 36 -14.51 15.79 -8.92
N ILE A 37 -14.73 16.98 -8.38
CA ILE A 37 -13.69 17.75 -7.70
C ILE A 37 -13.14 16.96 -6.51
N GLN A 38 -13.99 16.36 -5.69
CA GLN A 38 -13.56 15.54 -4.55
C GLN A 38 -12.73 14.34 -5.00
N HIS A 39 -13.17 13.63 -6.04
CA HIS A 39 -12.42 12.51 -6.62
C HIS A 39 -11.03 12.96 -7.13
N LEU A 40 -10.96 14.08 -7.85
CA LEU A 40 -9.68 14.61 -8.35
C LEU A 40 -8.74 15.07 -7.22
N LEU A 41 -9.29 15.64 -6.15
CA LEU A 41 -8.50 15.99 -4.95
C LEU A 41 -7.93 14.75 -4.26
N GLN A 42 -8.71 13.69 -4.14
CA GLN A 42 -8.23 12.41 -3.60
C GLN A 42 -7.11 11.83 -4.46
N THR A 43 -7.29 11.81 -5.79
CA THR A 43 -6.27 11.34 -6.73
C THR A 43 -4.97 12.16 -6.61
N LYS A 44 -5.08 13.49 -6.56
CA LYS A 44 -3.94 14.38 -6.34
C LYS A 44 -3.18 14.04 -5.06
N ASN A 45 -3.90 13.83 -3.95
CA ASN A 45 -3.30 13.51 -2.66
C ASN A 45 -2.57 12.16 -2.71
N SER A 46 -3.14 11.15 -3.37
CA SER A 46 -2.50 9.85 -3.55
C SER A 46 -1.22 9.94 -4.38
N ILE A 47 -1.24 10.70 -5.47
CA ILE A 47 -0.04 10.97 -6.28
C ILE A 47 1.04 11.65 -5.43
N GLN A 48 0.67 12.66 -4.65
CA GLN A 48 1.60 13.38 -3.78
C GLN A 48 2.19 12.46 -2.71
N ALA A 49 1.38 11.60 -2.10
CA ALA A 49 1.82 10.59 -1.14
C ALA A 49 2.84 9.63 -1.78
N ARG A 50 2.58 9.17 -3.01
CA ARG A 50 3.51 8.28 -3.73
C ARG A 50 4.84 8.97 -4.05
N ILE A 51 4.81 10.19 -4.53
CA ILE A 51 6.02 10.99 -4.76
C ILE A 51 6.85 11.08 -3.46
N THR A 52 6.21 11.41 -2.34
CA THR A 52 6.86 11.52 -1.03
C THR A 52 7.44 10.18 -0.58
N SER A 53 6.70 9.08 -0.75
CA SER A 53 7.15 7.73 -0.42
C SER A 53 8.39 7.33 -1.20
N ILE A 54 8.37 7.50 -2.53
CA ILE A 54 9.52 7.18 -3.40
C ILE A 54 10.73 8.04 -3.03
N GLN A 55 10.55 9.36 -2.82
CA GLN A 55 11.64 10.24 -2.41
C GLN A 55 12.24 9.85 -1.06
N SER A 56 11.41 9.42 -0.11
CA SER A 56 11.87 8.92 1.18
C SER A 56 12.68 7.63 1.02
N ALA A 57 12.16 6.67 0.24
CA ALA A 57 12.87 5.42 -0.04
C ALA A 57 14.24 5.67 -0.70
N VAL A 58 14.32 6.61 -1.65
CA VAL A 58 15.60 7.01 -2.28
C VAL A 58 16.55 7.65 -1.27
N LYS A 59 16.07 8.51 -0.37
CA LYS A 59 16.89 9.09 0.70
C LYS A 59 17.41 8.04 1.67
N ASP A 60 16.62 7.03 1.94
CA ASP A 60 16.96 5.96 2.89
C ASP A 60 17.96 4.94 2.29
N ARG A 61 18.25 4.99 0.99
CA ARG A 61 19.28 4.17 0.34
C ARG A 61 20.66 4.26 1.02
N LYS A 62 20.99 5.40 1.64
CA LYS A 62 22.23 5.56 2.43
C LYS A 62 22.34 4.61 3.63
N PHE A 63 21.24 4.01 4.05
CA PHE A 63 21.18 3.05 5.15
C PHE A 63 21.04 1.60 4.68
N MET A 64 21.17 1.34 3.37
CA MET A 64 21.03 0.00 2.82
C MET A 64 21.99 -0.98 3.50
N GLY A 65 21.47 -2.16 3.84
CA GLY A 65 22.21 -3.21 4.49
C GLY A 65 22.48 -3.00 5.99
N GLN A 66 22.01 -1.92 6.60
CA GLN A 66 22.15 -1.66 8.02
C GLN A 66 20.89 -2.08 8.77
N ILE A 67 21.04 -2.99 9.73
CA ILE A 67 19.97 -3.35 10.66
C ILE A 67 19.86 -2.25 11.71
N ARG A 68 18.68 -1.64 11.83
CA ARG A 68 18.41 -0.54 12.76
C ARG A 68 17.19 -0.85 13.62
N LEU A 69 17.22 -0.45 14.88
CA LEU A 69 16.06 -0.43 15.75
C LEU A 69 15.30 0.88 15.53
N LYS A 70 14.01 0.79 15.27
CA LYS A 70 13.12 1.94 15.02
C LYS A 70 11.92 1.87 15.96
N ASP A 71 11.51 2.99 16.52
CA ASP A 71 10.21 3.16 17.17
C ASP A 71 9.22 3.66 16.11
N LEU A 72 8.20 2.85 15.82
CA LEU A 72 7.21 3.15 14.79
C LEU A 72 5.84 3.37 15.42
N PRO A 73 5.06 4.36 14.96
CA PRO A 73 3.67 4.54 15.38
C PRO A 73 2.79 3.40 14.85
N ALA A 74 1.56 3.32 15.36
CA ALA A 74 0.55 2.47 14.74
C ALA A 74 0.29 2.95 13.29
N ARG A 75 0.17 2.00 12.36
CA ARG A 75 0.01 2.26 10.94
C ARG A 75 -1.26 1.59 10.42
N LEU A 76 -2.14 2.40 9.86
CA LEU A 76 -3.37 1.92 9.26
C LEU A 76 -3.08 1.32 7.88
N CYS A 77 -3.66 0.17 7.61
CA CYS A 77 -3.45 -0.61 6.40
C CYS A 77 -4.78 -1.13 5.85
N ILE A 78 -4.77 -1.57 4.60
CA ILE A 78 -5.88 -2.31 3.99
C ILE A 78 -5.42 -3.74 3.77
N MET A 79 -6.07 -4.69 4.47
CA MET A 79 -5.86 -6.11 4.28
C MET A 79 -6.49 -6.56 2.96
N ILE A 80 -5.67 -7.16 2.10
CA ILE A 80 -6.08 -7.74 0.82
C ILE A 80 -6.40 -9.22 0.99
N SER A 81 -5.50 -9.94 1.67
CA SER A 81 -5.66 -11.35 1.94
C SER A 81 -4.97 -11.76 3.25
N ASP A 82 -5.67 -12.57 4.04
CA ASP A 82 -5.16 -13.22 5.26
C ASP A 82 -5.06 -14.76 5.11
N LYS A 83 -5.11 -15.25 3.86
CA LYS A 83 -5.28 -16.69 3.56
C LYS A 83 -3.98 -17.48 3.44
N ASN A 84 -2.84 -16.94 3.81
CA ASN A 84 -1.55 -17.66 3.70
C ASN A 84 -1.30 -18.18 2.27
N LEU A 85 -1.33 -17.27 1.31
CA LEU A 85 -1.26 -17.58 -0.11
C LEU A 85 0.12 -18.08 -0.53
N PRO A 86 0.22 -19.08 -1.43
CA PRO A 86 1.43 -19.30 -2.21
C PRO A 86 1.77 -18.07 -3.05
N ASP A 87 3.05 -17.72 -3.17
CA ASP A 87 3.52 -16.49 -3.82
C ASP A 87 2.94 -16.27 -5.23
N GLN A 88 2.78 -17.34 -6.00
CA GLN A 88 2.17 -17.31 -7.34
C GLN A 88 0.72 -16.81 -7.40
N TYR A 89 0.01 -16.74 -6.26
CA TYR A 89 -1.38 -16.27 -6.16
C TYR A 89 -1.50 -14.90 -5.54
N VAL A 90 -0.40 -14.29 -5.12
CA VAL A 90 -0.40 -12.97 -4.47
C VAL A 90 -0.87 -11.90 -5.46
N ASP A 91 -0.30 -11.85 -6.66
CA ASP A 91 -0.69 -10.88 -7.70
C ASP A 91 -2.15 -11.05 -8.12
N TYR A 92 -2.63 -12.30 -8.18
CA TYR A 92 -4.03 -12.57 -8.47
C TYR A 92 -4.95 -12.03 -7.36
N ALA A 93 -4.61 -12.23 -6.09
CA ALA A 93 -5.40 -11.73 -4.97
C ALA A 93 -5.44 -10.19 -4.95
N VAL A 94 -4.31 -9.55 -5.22
CA VAL A 94 -4.23 -8.09 -5.36
C VAL A 94 -5.13 -7.62 -6.52
N ALA A 95 -5.00 -8.22 -7.70
CA ALA A 95 -5.79 -7.84 -8.87
C ALA A 95 -7.30 -8.07 -8.66
N GLU A 96 -7.69 -9.15 -7.98
CA GLU A 96 -9.09 -9.45 -7.66
C GLU A 96 -9.66 -8.45 -6.65
N TYR A 97 -8.88 -8.14 -5.61
CA TYR A 97 -9.29 -7.12 -4.63
C TYR A 97 -9.48 -5.76 -5.30
N MET A 98 -8.55 -5.33 -6.14
CA MET A 98 -8.65 -4.05 -6.88
C MET A 98 -9.86 -4.00 -7.79
N ARG A 99 -10.18 -5.12 -8.47
CA ARG A 99 -11.35 -5.20 -9.36
C ARG A 99 -12.66 -5.11 -8.59
N SER A 100 -12.73 -5.71 -7.41
CA SER A 100 -13.94 -5.72 -6.56
C SER A 100 -14.11 -4.45 -5.73
N HIS A 101 -13.07 -3.60 -5.63
CA HIS A 101 -13.08 -2.36 -4.85
C HIS A 101 -12.47 -1.19 -5.63
N PRO A 102 -13.00 -0.84 -6.81
CA PRO A 102 -12.38 0.15 -7.69
C PRO A 102 -12.28 1.55 -7.03
N ASP A 103 -13.20 1.86 -6.11
CA ASP A 103 -13.23 3.17 -5.44
C ASP A 103 -12.43 3.22 -4.13
N LYS A 104 -11.99 2.05 -3.60
CA LYS A 104 -11.34 1.97 -2.27
C LYS A 104 -9.83 2.05 -2.30
N ILE A 105 -9.21 1.69 -3.41
CA ILE A 105 -7.76 1.65 -3.50
C ILE A 105 -7.27 2.69 -4.47
N GLN A 106 -6.81 3.77 -3.92
CA GLN A 106 -5.92 4.65 -4.64
C GLN A 106 -4.51 4.04 -4.54
N THR A 107 -4.28 3.00 -5.35
CA THR A 107 -3.05 2.21 -5.36
C THR A 107 -1.80 3.01 -5.67
N ILE A 108 -1.97 4.14 -6.34
CA ILE A 108 -0.86 5.06 -6.69
C ILE A 108 -0.09 5.50 -5.44
N GLY A 109 -0.75 5.67 -4.29
CA GLY A 109 -0.12 6.14 -3.04
C GLY A 109 0.37 5.04 -2.11
N ALA A 110 -0.01 3.79 -2.33
CA ALA A 110 0.22 2.69 -1.41
C ALA A 110 1.49 1.89 -1.73
N CYS A 111 2.02 1.25 -0.70
CA CYS A 111 3.14 0.32 -0.76
C CYS A 111 2.60 -1.09 -0.53
N ASP A 112 2.98 -2.03 -1.39
CA ASP A 112 2.67 -3.44 -1.22
C ASP A 112 3.42 -4.00 -0.02
N CYS A 113 2.70 -4.69 0.85
CA CYS A 113 3.26 -5.22 2.08
C CYS A 113 2.82 -6.66 2.32
N TYR A 114 3.74 -7.43 2.89
CA TYR A 114 3.55 -8.85 3.13
C TYR A 114 3.97 -9.21 4.54
N THR A 115 3.16 -9.98 5.28
CA THR A 115 3.62 -10.67 6.47
C THR A 115 4.16 -12.03 6.05
N LEU A 116 5.37 -12.37 6.52
CA LEU A 116 6.10 -13.56 6.09
C LEU A 116 6.01 -14.66 7.15
N ASP A 117 5.58 -15.86 6.75
CA ASP A 117 5.50 -17.01 7.64
C ASP A 117 6.85 -17.72 7.77
N ILE A 118 7.62 -17.38 8.80
CA ILE A 118 8.91 -18.02 9.04
C ILE A 118 8.76 -19.51 9.41
N LYS A 119 7.74 -19.83 10.19
CA LYS A 119 7.57 -21.17 10.79
C LYS A 119 7.19 -22.24 9.79
N ASN A 120 6.34 -21.86 8.82
CA ASN A 120 5.82 -22.79 7.82
C ASN A 120 6.49 -22.64 6.45
N SER A 121 7.53 -21.80 6.34
CA SER A 121 8.30 -21.68 5.11
C SER A 121 9.18 -22.89 4.89
N ASN A 122 9.28 -23.36 3.64
CA ASN A 122 10.19 -24.45 3.27
C ASN A 122 11.66 -24.02 3.51
N PRO A 123 12.44 -24.76 4.30
CA PRO A 123 13.85 -24.43 4.53
C PRO A 123 14.68 -24.39 3.25
N ASP A 124 14.35 -25.22 2.27
CA ASP A 124 15.07 -25.35 0.99
C ASP A 124 14.64 -24.31 -0.06
N SER A 125 13.52 -23.60 0.17
CA SER A 125 13.10 -22.50 -0.72
C SER A 125 13.98 -21.26 -0.56
N SER A 126 14.25 -20.55 -1.63
CA SER A 126 14.91 -19.23 -1.59
C SER A 126 14.01 -18.16 -0.97
N GLN A 127 12.69 -18.35 -1.01
CA GLN A 127 11.69 -17.40 -0.57
C GLN A 127 10.99 -17.86 0.71
N LEU A 128 10.47 -16.90 1.47
CA LEU A 128 9.59 -17.14 2.60
C LEU A 128 8.14 -17.14 2.11
N ARG A 129 7.32 -17.95 2.76
CA ARG A 129 5.89 -18.02 2.44
C ARG A 129 5.17 -16.76 2.89
N THR A 130 4.28 -16.22 2.05
CA THR A 130 3.44 -15.07 2.37
C THR A 130 2.24 -15.51 3.21
N LYS A 131 2.06 -14.88 4.37
CA LYS A 131 0.93 -15.12 5.27
C LYS A 131 -0.21 -14.15 5.00
N ASN A 132 0.08 -12.85 5.00
CA ASN A 132 -0.88 -11.79 4.72
C ASN A 132 -0.36 -10.89 3.61
N VAL A 133 -1.28 -10.36 2.82
CA VAL A 133 -1.04 -9.33 1.81
C VAL A 133 -1.86 -8.11 2.20
N PHE A 134 -1.24 -6.94 2.26
CA PHE A 134 -1.92 -5.70 2.62
C PHE A 134 -1.24 -4.49 1.98
N PHE A 135 -1.97 -3.39 1.88
CA PHE A 135 -1.44 -2.10 1.45
C PHE A 135 -1.21 -1.19 2.65
N TYR A 136 -0.11 -0.46 2.61
CA TYR A 136 0.23 0.62 3.52
C TYR A 136 0.45 1.91 2.76
N SER A 137 -0.06 3.02 3.29
CA SER A 137 0.27 4.38 2.84
C SER A 137 0.63 5.24 4.05
N PRO A 138 1.62 6.14 3.92
CA PRO A 138 1.90 7.13 4.97
C PRO A 138 0.77 8.15 5.14
N GLU A 139 -0.05 8.36 4.12
CA GLU A 139 -1.25 9.19 4.20
C GLU A 139 -2.43 8.41 4.81
N PRO A 140 -3.39 9.10 5.44
CA PRO A 140 -4.55 8.44 6.01
C PRO A 140 -5.29 7.59 4.98
N ILE A 141 -5.45 6.31 5.27
CA ILE A 141 -6.27 5.38 4.50
C ILE A 141 -7.69 5.42 5.09
N TYR A 142 -8.65 5.89 4.31
CA TYR A 142 -10.06 5.76 4.65
C TYR A 142 -10.46 4.28 4.54
N ASP A 143 -11.26 3.78 5.49
CA ASP A 143 -11.71 2.38 5.55
C ASP A 143 -10.60 1.35 5.81
N SER A 144 -9.56 1.71 6.57
CA SER A 144 -8.57 0.74 7.01
C SER A 144 -9.25 -0.38 7.82
N ASN A 145 -8.87 -1.62 7.54
CA ASN A 145 -9.38 -2.82 8.20
C ASN A 145 -8.27 -3.64 8.86
N TYR A 146 -7.04 -3.12 8.82
CA TYR A 146 -5.87 -3.75 9.41
C TYR A 146 -4.94 -2.70 10.02
N THR A 147 -4.28 -3.04 11.13
CA THR A 147 -3.36 -2.11 11.80
C THR A 147 -2.06 -2.82 12.15
N LEU A 148 -0.94 -2.29 11.70
CA LEU A 148 0.35 -2.64 12.24
C LEU A 148 0.53 -1.90 13.57
N PRO A 149 0.81 -2.61 14.68
CA PRO A 149 0.87 -1.99 16.01
C PRO A 149 2.01 -0.98 16.13
N ALA A 150 1.86 0.00 16.99
CA ALA A 150 2.97 0.83 17.43
C ALA A 150 3.96 -0.01 18.25
N GLY A 151 5.24 0.30 18.15
CA GLY A 151 6.27 -0.38 18.94
C GLY A 151 7.64 -0.32 18.30
N GLN A 152 8.54 -1.14 18.85
CA GLN A 152 9.90 -1.28 18.35
C GLN A 152 9.98 -2.32 17.25
N TYR A 153 10.70 -1.97 16.20
CA TYR A 153 10.93 -2.81 15.03
C TYR A 153 12.43 -2.82 14.68
N LEU A 154 12.99 -3.99 14.49
CA LEU A 154 14.19 -4.10 13.69
C LEU A 154 13.83 -3.84 12.24
N SER A 155 14.60 -3.03 11.56
CA SER A 155 14.39 -2.66 10.16
C SER A 155 15.69 -2.77 9.38
N VAL A 156 15.62 -3.32 8.18
CA VAL A 156 16.69 -3.29 7.19
C VAL A 156 16.12 -2.95 5.82
N ILE A 157 16.80 -2.07 5.10
CA ILE A 157 16.49 -1.74 3.71
C ILE A 157 17.57 -2.33 2.81
N TYR A 158 17.19 -2.91 1.69
CA TYR A 158 18.12 -3.49 0.74
C TYR A 158 17.64 -3.33 -0.72
N PRO A 159 18.56 -3.32 -1.71
CA PRO A 159 18.21 -3.27 -3.13
C PRO A 159 17.94 -4.66 -3.68
N GLY A 160 17.22 -4.73 -4.78
CA GLY A 160 17.03 -5.94 -5.57
C GLY A 160 15.69 -6.62 -5.33
N ASN A 161 15.65 -7.91 -5.63
CA ASN A 161 14.43 -8.69 -5.59
C ASN A 161 14.18 -9.39 -4.23
N TYR A 162 13.03 -10.00 -4.12
CA TYR A 162 12.53 -10.73 -2.96
C TYR A 162 13.36 -11.96 -2.57
N ASP A 163 14.22 -12.47 -3.44
CA ASP A 163 15.10 -13.62 -3.14
C ASP A 163 16.08 -13.33 -2.01
N ASN A 164 16.34 -12.05 -1.74
CA ASN A 164 17.20 -11.62 -0.64
C ASN A 164 16.50 -11.54 0.72
N THR A 165 15.15 -11.53 0.74
CA THR A 165 14.35 -11.34 1.96
C THR A 165 14.67 -12.37 3.01
N LYS A 166 14.66 -13.66 2.67
CA LYS A 166 14.97 -14.75 3.60
C LYS A 166 16.34 -14.58 4.26
N LYS A 167 17.35 -14.21 3.47
CA LYS A 167 18.71 -13.96 3.97
C LYS A 167 18.76 -12.80 4.96
N TRP A 168 18.00 -11.71 4.68
CA TRP A 168 17.94 -10.57 5.59
C TRP A 168 17.15 -10.90 6.85
N VAL A 169 16.04 -11.59 6.75
CA VAL A 169 15.29 -12.08 7.92
C VAL A 169 16.18 -12.91 8.83
N GLN A 170 16.96 -13.87 8.30
CA GLN A 170 17.88 -14.68 9.09
C GLN A 170 18.94 -13.84 9.81
N LYS A 171 19.52 -12.85 9.11
CA LYS A 171 20.49 -11.92 9.74
C LYS A 171 19.85 -11.08 10.85
N MET A 172 18.61 -10.63 10.65
CA MET A 172 17.88 -9.84 11.65
C MET A 172 17.50 -10.67 12.86
N LEU A 173 17.09 -11.93 12.70
CA LEU A 173 16.82 -12.85 13.80
C LEU A 173 18.11 -13.15 14.61
N HIS A 174 19.24 -13.34 13.93
CA HIS A 174 20.52 -13.49 14.59
C HIS A 174 20.92 -12.21 15.36
N TYR A 175 20.70 -11.04 14.74
CA TYR A 175 20.93 -9.74 15.38
C TYR A 175 20.06 -9.59 16.64
N ALA A 176 18.76 -9.91 16.56
CA ALA A 176 17.86 -9.87 17.70
C ALA A 176 18.37 -10.72 18.87
N GLY A 177 18.74 -11.98 18.60
CA GLY A 177 19.30 -12.88 19.63
C GLY A 177 20.58 -12.33 20.27
N LYS A 178 21.48 -11.75 19.45
CA LYS A 178 22.75 -11.16 19.96
C LYS A 178 22.52 -9.93 20.85
N HIS A 179 21.46 -9.17 20.60
CA HIS A 179 21.13 -7.94 21.32
C HIS A 179 20.02 -8.12 22.37
N HIS A 180 19.67 -9.35 22.72
CA HIS A 180 18.63 -9.68 23.71
C HIS A 180 17.28 -9.02 23.41
N LEU A 181 16.88 -9.03 22.14
CA LEU A 181 15.58 -8.53 21.68
C LEU A 181 14.64 -9.71 21.45
N ASP A 182 13.48 -9.69 22.07
CA ASP A 182 12.43 -10.69 21.82
C ASP A 182 11.70 -10.38 20.53
N VAL A 183 11.66 -11.32 19.61
CA VAL A 183 10.83 -11.25 18.40
C VAL A 183 9.39 -11.59 18.79
N ILE A 184 8.48 -10.64 18.63
CA ILE A 184 7.09 -10.75 19.10
C ILE A 184 6.07 -11.09 18.01
N SER A 185 6.44 -10.98 16.73
CA SER A 185 5.57 -11.32 15.60
C SER A 185 6.39 -11.68 14.35
N ASP A 186 5.69 -12.18 13.33
CA ASP A 186 6.26 -12.51 12.04
C ASP A 186 6.85 -11.25 11.34
N PRO A 187 7.90 -11.40 10.50
CA PRO A 187 8.45 -10.31 9.73
C PRO A 187 7.45 -9.72 8.74
N ILE A 188 7.63 -8.44 8.45
CA ILE A 188 6.86 -7.70 7.46
C ILE A 188 7.83 -7.24 6.38
N GLU A 189 7.48 -7.51 5.13
CA GLU A 189 8.16 -6.98 3.95
C GLU A 189 7.35 -5.81 3.39
N LEU A 190 8.02 -4.71 3.07
CA LEU A 190 7.45 -3.51 2.46
C LEU A 190 8.19 -3.22 1.16
N CYS A 191 7.46 -3.16 0.05
CA CYS A 191 8.00 -2.90 -1.27
C CYS A 191 7.87 -1.41 -1.61
N HIS A 192 8.85 -0.61 -1.18
CA HIS A 192 8.82 0.84 -1.39
C HIS A 192 8.96 1.26 -2.85
N ILE A 193 9.83 0.56 -3.59
CA ILE A 193 10.03 0.71 -5.04
C ILE A 193 10.20 -0.69 -5.60
N ASN A 194 9.35 -1.07 -6.54
CA ASN A 194 9.34 -2.40 -7.16
C ASN A 194 9.19 -2.32 -8.68
N GLU A 195 8.74 -3.39 -9.33
CA GLU A 195 8.54 -3.49 -10.77
C GLU A 195 7.49 -2.54 -11.34
N TYR A 196 6.61 -1.98 -10.51
CA TYR A 196 5.61 -1.00 -10.94
C TYR A 196 6.21 0.39 -11.15
N GLU A 197 7.30 0.72 -10.46
CA GLU A 197 7.99 2.01 -10.59
C GLU A 197 9.18 1.97 -11.54
N THR A 198 9.90 0.83 -11.61
CA THR A 198 11.11 0.73 -12.43
C THR A 198 11.37 -0.70 -12.91
N SER A 199 11.81 -0.83 -14.16
CA SER A 199 12.30 -2.10 -14.71
C SER A 199 13.74 -2.42 -14.29
N ILE A 200 14.42 -1.49 -13.62
CA ILE A 200 15.81 -1.63 -13.21
C ILE A 200 15.86 -2.24 -11.82
N GLN A 201 16.14 -3.54 -11.72
CA GLN A 201 16.13 -4.29 -10.47
C GLN A 201 17.03 -3.69 -9.37
N SER A 202 18.15 -3.07 -9.72
CA SER A 202 19.03 -2.42 -8.74
C SER A 202 18.43 -1.15 -8.12
N GLU A 203 17.36 -0.62 -8.69
CA GLU A 203 16.62 0.52 -8.15
C GLU A 203 15.51 0.12 -7.19
N HIS A 204 15.12 -1.15 -7.15
CA HIS A 204 14.14 -1.65 -6.20
C HIS A 204 14.60 -1.37 -4.77
N VAL A 205 13.66 -1.02 -3.92
CA VAL A 205 13.89 -0.73 -2.50
C VAL A 205 12.90 -1.52 -1.67
N ILE A 206 13.40 -2.54 -1.01
CA ILE A 206 12.62 -3.41 -0.13
C ILE A 206 13.07 -3.16 1.30
N GLU A 207 12.12 -3.08 2.22
CA GLU A 207 12.36 -3.01 3.66
C GLU A 207 11.78 -4.24 4.32
N VAL A 208 12.55 -4.88 5.20
CA VAL A 208 12.04 -5.88 6.14
C VAL A 208 12.00 -5.27 7.52
N GLN A 209 10.87 -5.45 8.19
CA GLN A 209 10.63 -5.05 9.57
C GLN A 209 10.28 -6.27 10.42
N ILE A 210 10.89 -6.41 11.58
CA ILE A 210 10.57 -7.45 12.56
C ILE A 210 10.16 -6.78 13.87
N PRO A 211 8.91 -6.95 14.32
CA PRO A 211 8.47 -6.43 15.62
C PRO A 211 9.28 -7.07 16.76
N VAL A 212 9.83 -6.25 17.64
CA VAL A 212 10.65 -6.70 18.77
C VAL A 212 10.28 -5.99 20.05
N LYS A 213 10.73 -6.56 21.18
CA LYS A 213 10.62 -5.95 22.50
C LYS A 213 11.99 -6.04 23.18
N THR A 214 12.42 -4.93 23.78
CA THR A 214 13.54 -4.90 24.73
C THR A 214 13.09 -5.45 26.09
N HIS A 215 13.97 -6.21 26.75
CA HIS A 215 13.75 -6.67 28.13
C HIS A 215 13.81 -5.53 29.12
#